data_01cc78b441852c5f1c97bdadd25c4161
#
_entry.id   01cc78b441852c5f1c97bdadd25c4161
#
_cell.length_a   1.000
_cell.length_b   1.000
_cell.length_c   1.000
_cell.angle_alpha   90.00
_cell.angle_beta   90.00
_cell.angle_gamma   90.00
#
_symmetry.space_group_name_H-M   'P 1'
#
loop_
_entity.id
_entity.type
_entity.pdbx_description
1 polymer ?
#
loop_
_entity_poly.entity_id
_entity_poly.type
_entity_poly.pdbx_seq_one_letter_code
_entity_poly.pdbx_strand_id
1 'polypeptide(L)'
;MITGNFALLAGLAPAAVNKWYLEVYADAYEWVQLPNTHGMALFADGGIVGSKPYAASGAYVNRMSDYCRSCAYKVKEPTGDTACPFNYLYWDFMTRHRDKLGGNPRMGMVYRTYDKMDDDRRKAIADSAAKFLGNL
;
A
#
# COMPACT_ATOMS: atom_id res chain seq x y z
N MET A 1 3.22 10.72 -2.18
CA MET A 1 3.49 9.30 -2.50
C MET A 1 3.43 8.40 -1.26
N ILE A 2 4.20 8.64 -0.20
CA ILE A 2 4.22 7.76 1.00
C ILE A 2 2.88 7.72 1.73
N THR A 3 2.30 8.87 2.02
CA THR A 3 0.99 8.98 2.68
C THR A 3 -0.14 8.34 1.87
N GLY A 4 -0.18 8.57 0.55
CA GLY A 4 -1.14 7.90 -0.34
C GLY A 4 -0.94 6.39 -0.42
N ASN A 5 0.31 5.93 -0.47
CA ASN A 5 0.63 4.51 -0.42
C ASN A 5 0.18 3.86 0.91
N PHE A 6 0.43 4.54 2.02
CA PHE A 6 -0.05 4.09 3.32
C PHE A 6 -1.58 3.98 3.35
N ALA A 7 -2.28 5.02 2.90
CA ALA A 7 -3.73 5.06 2.86
C ALA A 7 -4.32 3.92 2.01
N LEU A 8 -3.72 3.64 0.85
CA LEU A 8 -4.09 2.52 -0.02
C LEU A 8 -3.91 1.18 0.69
N LEU A 9 -2.73 0.94 1.25
CA LEU A 9 -2.38 -0.34 1.87
C LEU A 9 -3.19 -0.58 3.16
N ALA A 10 -3.39 0.45 3.97
CA ALA A 10 -4.20 0.39 5.18
C ALA A 10 -5.71 0.27 4.91
N GLY A 11 -6.15 0.54 3.68
CA GLY A 11 -7.56 0.48 3.32
C GLY A 11 -8.38 1.65 3.85
N LEU A 12 -7.79 2.83 3.97
CA LEU A 12 -8.49 4.03 4.40
C LEU A 12 -9.53 4.45 3.36
N ALA A 13 -10.67 4.99 3.81
CA ALA A 13 -11.74 5.43 2.93
C ALA A 13 -11.24 6.54 1.98
N PRO A 14 -11.34 6.37 0.64
CA PRO A 14 -10.81 7.34 -0.33
C PRO A 14 -11.36 8.75 -0.14
N ALA A 15 -12.64 8.88 0.21
CA ALA A 15 -13.27 10.18 0.46
C ALA A 15 -12.62 10.92 1.65
N ALA A 16 -12.31 10.19 2.74
CA ALA A 16 -11.64 10.76 3.91
C ALA A 16 -10.21 11.20 3.58
N VAL A 17 -9.49 10.40 2.80
CA VAL A 17 -8.13 10.72 2.37
C VAL A 17 -8.12 11.96 1.47
N ASN A 18 -9.02 12.04 0.48
CA ASN A 18 -9.14 13.19 -0.40
C ASN A 18 -9.46 14.47 0.39
N LYS A 19 -10.39 14.40 1.34
CA LYS A 19 -10.72 15.52 2.21
C LYS A 19 -9.52 15.97 3.02
N TRP A 20 -8.80 15.04 3.63
CA TRP A 20 -7.60 15.34 4.40
C TRP A 20 -6.52 16.04 3.58
N TYR A 21 -6.27 15.59 2.35
CA TYR A 21 -5.32 16.26 1.46
C TYR A 21 -5.72 17.71 1.14
N LEU A 22 -7.00 17.96 0.87
CA LEU A 22 -7.53 19.31 0.60
C LEU A 22 -7.42 20.23 1.81
N GLU A 23 -7.52 19.70 3.02
CA GLU A 23 -7.44 20.48 4.26
C GLU A 23 -5.99 20.77 4.70
N VAL A 24 -5.07 19.87 4.43
CA VAL A 24 -3.70 19.92 4.96
C VAL A 24 -2.71 20.60 4.00
N TYR A 25 -2.87 20.40 2.70
CA TYR A 25 -1.92 20.91 1.70
C TYR A 25 -2.42 22.19 1.05
N ALA A 26 -1.60 23.24 1.11
CA ALA A 26 -1.94 24.55 0.55
C ALA A 26 -2.07 24.55 -0.99
N ASP A 27 -1.42 23.59 -1.65
CA ASP A 27 -1.43 23.41 -3.10
C ASP A 27 -2.40 22.30 -3.57
N ALA A 28 -3.25 21.80 -2.68
CA ALA A 28 -4.25 20.81 -3.01
C ALA A 28 -5.50 21.46 -3.61
N TYR A 29 -5.76 21.15 -4.88
CA TYR A 29 -6.96 21.54 -5.60
C TYR A 29 -7.74 20.31 -6.06
N GLU A 30 -9.05 20.35 -6.03
CA GLU A 30 -9.90 19.20 -6.33
C GLU A 30 -9.59 18.61 -7.72
N TRP A 31 -9.43 19.44 -8.73
CA TRP A 31 -9.14 19.00 -10.09
C TRP A 31 -7.77 18.31 -10.23
N VAL A 32 -6.81 18.61 -9.33
CA VAL A 32 -5.52 17.90 -9.23
C VAL A 32 -5.65 16.61 -8.44
N GLN A 33 -6.47 16.62 -7.39
CA GLN A 33 -6.68 15.48 -6.49
C GLN A 33 -7.36 14.30 -7.19
N LEU A 34 -8.35 14.56 -8.04
CA LEU A 34 -9.10 13.50 -8.72
C LEU A 34 -8.19 12.54 -9.51
N PRO A 35 -7.33 12.99 -10.43
CA PRO A 35 -6.44 12.06 -11.13
C PRO A 35 -5.29 11.54 -10.25
N ASN A 36 -4.69 12.38 -9.41
CA ASN A 36 -3.43 12.04 -8.73
C ASN A 36 -3.65 11.30 -7.41
N THR A 37 -4.58 11.74 -6.57
CA THR A 37 -4.83 11.11 -5.27
C THR A 37 -5.89 10.01 -5.41
N HIS A 38 -7.10 10.35 -5.86
CA HIS A 38 -8.19 9.40 -5.96
C HIS A 38 -7.93 8.30 -7.01
N GLY A 39 -7.55 8.69 -8.22
CA GLY A 39 -7.31 7.76 -9.32
C GLY A 39 -5.99 7.01 -9.18
N MET A 40 -4.87 7.72 -9.11
CA MET A 40 -3.54 7.10 -9.17
C MET A 40 -3.08 6.54 -7.82
N ALA A 41 -3.08 7.34 -6.76
CA ALA A 41 -2.53 6.92 -5.47
C ALA A 41 -3.44 5.91 -4.75
N LEU A 42 -4.76 6.12 -4.75
CA LEU A 42 -5.74 5.28 -4.06
C LEU A 42 -6.36 4.21 -4.96
N PHE A 43 -6.17 4.28 -6.27
CA PHE A 43 -6.77 3.36 -7.25
C PHE A 43 -8.30 3.23 -7.07
N ALA A 44 -8.96 4.36 -6.74
CA ALA A 44 -10.37 4.40 -6.33
C ALA A 44 -11.33 4.77 -7.46
N ASP A 45 -10.80 4.98 -8.68
CA ASP A 45 -11.55 5.34 -9.89
C ASP A 45 -11.91 4.15 -10.78
N GLY A 46 -11.70 2.92 -10.30
CA GLY A 46 -11.96 1.71 -11.09
C GLY A 46 -10.90 1.42 -12.15
N GLY A 47 -9.75 2.07 -12.09
CA GLY A 47 -8.64 1.84 -13.03
C GLY A 47 -8.67 2.72 -14.28
N ILE A 48 -9.34 3.86 -14.23
CA ILE A 48 -9.41 4.84 -15.33
C ILE A 48 -8.04 5.50 -15.52
N VAL A 49 -7.46 6.06 -14.46
CA VAL A 49 -6.17 6.75 -14.50
C VAL A 49 -5.00 5.76 -14.43
N GLY A 50 -5.07 4.77 -13.55
CA GLY A 50 -4.03 3.79 -13.33
C GLY A 50 -4.40 2.41 -13.86
N SER A 51 -3.54 1.77 -14.65
CA SER A 51 -3.75 0.40 -15.15
C SER A 51 -3.51 -0.70 -14.10
N LYS A 52 -2.99 -0.32 -12.92
CA LYS A 52 -2.78 -1.17 -11.74
C LYS A 52 -2.67 -0.28 -10.50
N PRO A 53 -2.91 -0.81 -9.29
CA PRO A 53 -2.62 -0.06 -8.06
C PRO A 53 -1.11 0.18 -7.93
N TYR A 54 -0.75 1.39 -7.51
CA TYR A 54 0.64 1.79 -7.24
C TYR A 54 1.05 1.43 -5.81
N ALA A 55 0.63 0.26 -5.36
CA ALA A 55 1.04 -0.30 -4.07
C ALA A 55 2.55 -0.55 -4.03
N ALA A 56 3.21 -0.10 -2.98
CA ALA A 56 4.64 -0.18 -2.81
C ALA A 56 5.02 -0.71 -1.42
N SER A 57 5.97 -1.65 -1.38
CA SER A 57 6.55 -2.14 -0.13
C SER A 57 7.66 -1.23 0.40
N GLY A 58 8.15 -1.50 1.62
CA GLY A 58 9.27 -0.77 2.21
C GLY A 58 10.54 -0.81 1.36
N ALA A 59 10.78 -1.90 0.62
CA ALA A 59 11.92 -2.01 -0.31
C ALA A 59 11.87 -0.95 -1.43
N TYR A 60 10.68 -0.63 -1.94
CA TYR A 60 10.51 0.45 -2.92
C TYR A 60 10.79 1.81 -2.29
N VAL A 61 10.24 2.08 -1.11
CA VAL A 61 10.48 3.35 -0.38
C VAL A 61 11.97 3.56 -0.11
N ASN A 62 12.66 2.52 0.36
CA ASN A 62 14.10 2.56 0.64
C ASN A 62 14.96 2.83 -0.61
N ARG A 63 14.52 2.36 -1.78
CA ARG A 63 15.22 2.61 -3.05
C ARG A 63 15.01 4.02 -3.57
N MET A 64 13.82 4.58 -3.35
CA MET A 64 13.40 5.86 -3.93
C MET A 64 13.64 7.06 -3.02
N SER A 65 14.01 6.83 -1.75
CA SER A 65 14.20 7.88 -0.76
C SER A 65 15.25 7.51 0.28
N ASP A 66 15.67 8.48 1.08
CA ASP A 66 16.58 8.30 2.21
C ASP A 66 15.87 8.13 3.56
N TYR A 67 14.55 8.14 3.59
CA TYR A 67 13.74 8.05 4.82
C TYR A 67 14.05 6.80 5.67
N CYS A 68 14.41 5.69 5.03
CA CYS A 68 14.71 4.45 5.73
C CYS A 68 16.03 4.46 6.50
N ARG A 69 16.94 5.43 6.24
CA ARG A 69 18.24 5.51 6.90
C ARG A 69 18.14 5.79 8.40
N SER A 70 17.18 6.62 8.80
CA SER A 70 16.93 6.99 10.20
C SER A 70 15.64 6.38 10.78
N CYS A 71 15.00 5.48 10.02
CA CYS A 71 13.75 4.84 10.42
C CYS A 71 14.01 3.73 11.45
N ALA A 72 13.15 3.65 12.48
CA ALA A 72 13.22 2.59 13.48
C ALA A 72 12.88 1.20 12.92
N TYR A 73 12.12 1.15 11.82
CA TYR A 73 11.71 -0.11 11.20
C TYR A 73 12.75 -0.65 10.21
N LYS A 74 12.88 -1.95 10.14
CA LYS A 74 13.83 -2.64 9.27
C LYS A 74 13.18 -3.10 7.97
N VAL A 75 13.64 -2.56 6.86
CA VAL A 75 13.11 -2.85 5.52
C VAL A 75 13.34 -4.29 5.09
N LYS A 76 14.39 -4.94 5.56
CA LYS A 76 14.74 -6.32 5.20
C LYS A 76 13.89 -7.38 5.91
N GLU A 77 13.27 -7.02 7.03
CA GLU A 77 12.41 -7.93 7.78
C GLU A 77 11.00 -7.96 7.15
N PRO A 78 10.47 -9.15 6.84
CA PRO A 78 9.17 -9.26 6.18
C PRO A 78 7.99 -9.09 7.13
N THR A 79 8.13 -9.51 8.41
CA THR A 79 7.08 -9.53 9.43
C THR A 79 7.68 -9.31 10.82
N GLY A 80 6.84 -8.99 11.81
CA GLY A 80 7.24 -8.75 13.18
C GLY A 80 7.25 -7.28 13.59
N ASP A 81 7.49 -7.02 14.87
CA ASP A 81 7.33 -5.69 15.48
C ASP A 81 8.37 -4.67 14.99
N THR A 82 9.54 -5.12 14.56
CA THR A 82 10.60 -4.28 14.01
C THR A 82 10.58 -4.20 12.48
N ALA A 83 9.75 -5.01 11.82
CA ALA A 83 9.63 -5.02 10.37
C ALA A 83 8.96 -3.75 9.85
N CYS A 84 9.36 -3.30 8.65
CA CYS A 84 8.72 -2.17 8.01
C CYS A 84 7.24 -2.47 7.72
N PRO A 85 6.29 -1.67 8.26
CA PRO A 85 4.86 -1.89 8.07
C PRO A 85 4.44 -2.02 6.61
N PHE A 86 5.08 -1.27 5.70
CA PHE A 86 4.81 -1.36 4.27
C PHE A 86 5.05 -2.76 3.68
N ASN A 87 5.89 -3.61 4.31
CA ASN A 87 6.15 -4.95 3.80
C ASN A 87 4.94 -5.87 3.97
N TYR A 88 4.44 -6.00 5.21
CA TYR A 88 3.30 -6.88 5.47
C TYR A 88 1.97 -6.26 5.03
N LEU A 89 1.78 -4.94 5.11
CA LEU A 89 0.59 -4.26 4.58
C LEU A 89 0.48 -4.40 3.06
N TYR A 90 1.60 -4.40 2.33
CA TYR A 90 1.61 -4.65 0.89
C TYR A 90 1.03 -6.03 0.55
N TRP A 91 1.50 -7.07 1.22
CA TRP A 91 1.02 -8.42 0.96
C TRP A 91 -0.41 -8.66 1.45
N ASP A 92 -0.78 -8.05 2.58
CA ASP A 92 -2.15 -8.06 3.08
C ASP A 92 -3.11 -7.37 2.09
N PHE A 93 -2.72 -6.22 1.54
CA PHE A 93 -3.47 -5.55 0.47
C PHE A 93 -3.65 -6.47 -0.76
N MET A 94 -2.60 -7.14 -1.22
CA MET A 94 -2.68 -8.07 -2.35
C MET A 94 -3.62 -9.24 -2.05
N THR A 95 -3.62 -9.74 -0.82
CA THR A 95 -4.51 -10.81 -0.38
C THR A 95 -5.97 -10.38 -0.40
N ARG A 96 -6.28 -9.23 0.22
CA ARG A 96 -7.64 -8.67 0.30
C ARG A 96 -8.26 -8.37 -1.07
N HIS A 97 -7.45 -8.02 -2.03
CA HIS A 97 -7.91 -7.61 -3.37
C HIS A 97 -7.65 -8.65 -4.46
N ARG A 98 -7.33 -9.90 -4.09
CA ARG A 98 -7.01 -10.96 -5.05
C ARG A 98 -8.11 -11.17 -6.09
N ASP A 99 -9.36 -11.18 -5.67
CA ASP A 99 -10.50 -11.42 -6.55
C ASP A 99 -10.63 -10.35 -7.65
N LYS A 100 -10.33 -9.10 -7.29
CA LYS A 100 -10.42 -7.96 -8.22
C LYS A 100 -9.18 -7.79 -9.10
N LEU A 101 -8.00 -8.04 -8.55
CA LEU A 101 -6.72 -7.75 -9.20
C LEU A 101 -6.06 -8.99 -9.84
N GLY A 102 -6.51 -10.20 -9.48
CA GLY A 102 -5.92 -11.45 -9.99
C GLY A 102 -6.01 -11.62 -11.50
N GLY A 103 -7.04 -11.06 -12.12
CA GLY A 103 -7.20 -11.02 -13.58
C GLY A 103 -6.39 -9.93 -14.30
N ASN A 104 -5.72 -9.03 -13.58
CA ASN A 104 -4.94 -7.96 -14.19
C ASN A 104 -3.58 -8.49 -14.67
N PRO A 105 -3.25 -8.42 -15.98
CA PRO A 105 -1.99 -8.96 -16.51
C PRO A 105 -0.74 -8.34 -15.88
N ARG A 106 -0.81 -7.07 -15.44
CA ARG A 106 0.30 -6.37 -14.79
C ARG A 106 0.54 -6.81 -13.35
N MET A 107 -0.42 -7.51 -12.73
CA MET A 107 -0.32 -8.06 -11.38
C MET A 107 0.07 -9.54 -11.35
N GLY A 108 0.10 -10.21 -12.49
CA GLY A 108 0.35 -11.65 -12.58
C GLY A 108 1.67 -12.11 -11.97
N MET A 109 2.75 -11.31 -12.06
CA MET A 109 4.03 -11.64 -11.44
C MET A 109 3.97 -11.55 -9.90
N VAL A 110 3.23 -10.56 -9.37
CA VAL A 110 3.04 -10.39 -7.93
C VAL A 110 2.28 -11.57 -7.36
N TYR A 111 1.18 -11.96 -7.99
CA TYR A 111 0.38 -13.10 -7.53
C TYR A 111 1.11 -14.45 -7.68
N ARG A 112 1.90 -14.63 -8.73
CA ARG A 112 2.79 -15.82 -8.83
C ARG A 112 3.81 -15.88 -7.69
N THR A 113 4.32 -14.75 -7.24
CA THR A 113 5.22 -14.69 -6.09
C THR A 113 4.47 -14.99 -4.79
N TYR A 114 3.27 -14.44 -4.63
CA TYR A 114 2.40 -14.71 -3.48
C TYR A 114 2.03 -16.20 -3.38
N ASP A 115 1.68 -16.83 -4.50
CA ASP A 115 1.27 -18.25 -4.56
C ASP A 115 2.41 -19.23 -4.19
N LYS A 116 3.67 -18.80 -4.35
CA LYS A 116 4.85 -19.56 -3.93
C LYS A 116 5.20 -19.42 -2.44
N MET A 117 4.51 -18.54 -1.72
CA MET A 117 4.76 -18.36 -0.29
C MET A 117 4.13 -19.50 0.50
N ASP A 118 4.85 -19.97 1.52
CA ASP A 118 4.33 -20.94 2.49
C ASP A 118 3.16 -20.36 3.29
N ASP A 119 2.25 -21.23 3.72
CA ASP A 119 1.07 -20.82 4.48
C ASP A 119 1.44 -20.17 5.82
N ASP A 120 2.50 -20.63 6.48
CA ASP A 120 3.03 -20.02 7.71
C ASP A 120 3.44 -18.56 7.48
N ARG A 121 4.11 -18.28 6.36
CA ARG A 121 4.50 -16.93 5.99
C ARG A 121 3.29 -16.04 5.68
N ARG A 122 2.30 -16.57 4.98
CA ARG A 122 1.05 -15.84 4.71
C ARG A 122 0.32 -15.49 6.01
N LYS A 123 0.27 -16.44 6.95
CA LYS A 123 -0.33 -16.21 8.27
C LYS A 123 0.43 -15.17 9.06
N ALA A 124 1.77 -15.24 9.13
CA ALA A 124 2.59 -14.24 9.81
C ALA A 124 2.42 -12.82 9.24
N ILE A 125 2.23 -12.70 7.92
CA ILE A 125 1.92 -11.44 7.25
C ILE A 125 0.55 -10.90 7.71
N ALA A 126 -0.48 -11.74 7.69
CA ALA A 126 -1.83 -11.36 8.09
C ALA A 126 -1.89 -10.94 9.58
N ASP A 127 -1.24 -11.70 10.46
CA ASP A 127 -1.16 -11.40 11.90
C ASP A 127 -0.44 -10.07 12.17
N SER A 128 0.69 -9.83 11.47
CA SER A 128 1.45 -8.57 11.59
C SER A 128 0.64 -7.37 11.09
N ALA A 129 -0.07 -7.53 9.96
CA ALA A 129 -0.93 -6.48 9.41
C ALA A 129 -2.12 -6.18 10.36
N ALA A 130 -2.80 -7.21 10.85
CA ALA A 130 -3.92 -7.06 11.79
C ALA A 130 -3.48 -6.39 13.10
N LYS A 131 -2.34 -6.80 13.67
CA LYS A 131 -1.76 -6.19 14.87
C LYS A 131 -1.46 -4.71 14.66
N PHE A 132 -0.83 -4.37 13.55
CA PHE A 132 -0.47 -2.99 13.24
C PHE A 132 -1.71 -2.10 13.03
N LEU A 133 -2.66 -2.55 12.21
CA LEU A 133 -3.90 -1.80 11.93
C LEU A 133 -4.80 -1.66 13.16
N GLY A 134 -4.79 -2.65 14.06
CA GLY A 134 -5.54 -2.61 15.32
C GLY A 134 -4.96 -1.62 16.36
N ASN A 135 -3.73 -1.15 16.16
CA ASN A 135 -3.05 -0.19 17.04
C ASN A 135 -3.03 1.25 16.47
N LEU A 136 -3.66 1.48 15.32
CA LEU A 136 -3.86 2.81 14.74
C LEU A 136 -5.07 3.49 15.35
#